data_668ebef2d0e55397bcdb4b4608b24ca4
#
_entry.id   668ebef2d0e55397bcdb4b4608b24ca4
#
_cell.length_a   1.000
_cell.length_b   1.000
_cell.length_c   1.000
_cell.angle_alpha   90.00
_cell.angle_beta   90.00
_cell.angle_gamma   90.00
#
_symmetry.space_group_name_H-M   'P 1'
#
loop_
_entity.id
_entity.type
_entity.pdbx_description
1 polymer ?
#
loop_
_entity_poly.entity_id
_entity_poly.type
_entity_poly.pdbx_seq_one_letter_code
_entity_poly.pdbx_strand_id
1 'polypeptide(L)'
;MRRLIQGLAILFFVTAFSAVACVAAIFIITGDDPLTAFRTGLAELSVRVRRDELNTPAGNADAPVRFTVEPGMSTVGIASNLFGNGLITDAELFVNYTIANDIATELEAGTYFLTNSMTIPEIAIALTDSNSSQLPFRILEGWRMEEVAASIDQSGLFGFTGDEFLATVQRGADVPQDFAAYVGLPEGASLEGFLYPDTYVLPPGITAVELRDTLLQTFRERVPVQMVNDALEQDLSIFEAVTLASIAEREAVHNEEFPLIMSVYRNRLVEGMTLGADPTVQYALNGTRGRWWANITRADYTGVISPYNTYINEGLPPGPIASAGIASITAAIYPQETEYLFFRAACDQSGYHEFAITYEDHLQNGCGG
;
A
#
# COMPACT_ATOMS: atom_id res chain seq x y z
N MET A 1 -53.54 -24.88 56.74
CA MET A 1 -52.59 -23.79 56.59
C MET A 1 -51.20 -24.15 57.13
N ARG A 2 -51.00 -24.52 58.39
CA ARG A 2 -49.70 -24.84 59.02
C ARG A 2 -48.86 -25.92 58.27
N ARG A 3 -49.52 -27.03 57.84
CA ARG A 3 -48.81 -28.07 57.04
C ARG A 3 -48.40 -27.66 55.63
N LEU A 4 -49.15 -26.75 55.01
CA LEU A 4 -48.81 -26.20 53.71
C LEU A 4 -47.59 -25.27 53.79
N ILE A 5 -47.51 -24.43 54.82
CA ILE A 5 -46.39 -23.56 55.10
C ILE A 5 -45.12 -24.37 55.41
N GLN A 6 -45.26 -25.45 56.18
CA GLN A 6 -44.14 -26.37 56.46
C GLN A 6 -43.63 -27.08 55.18
N GLY A 7 -44.55 -27.51 54.31
CA GLY A 7 -44.16 -28.10 53.03
C GLY A 7 -43.43 -27.15 52.12
N LEU A 8 -43.91 -25.90 51.99
CA LEU A 8 -43.24 -24.85 51.23
C LEU A 8 -41.86 -24.44 51.82
N ALA A 9 -41.74 -24.42 53.13
CA ALA A 9 -40.46 -24.13 53.80
C ALA A 9 -39.43 -25.27 53.52
N ILE A 10 -39.86 -26.55 53.63
CA ILE A 10 -39.00 -27.69 53.33
C ILE A 10 -38.57 -27.67 51.87
N LEU A 11 -39.48 -27.41 50.93
CA LEU A 11 -39.15 -27.32 49.49
C LEU A 11 -38.14 -26.20 49.23
N PHE A 12 -38.34 -25.01 49.88
CA PHE A 12 -37.39 -23.91 49.77
C PHE A 12 -36.02 -24.28 50.34
N PHE A 13 -35.93 -24.92 51.48
CA PHE A 13 -34.66 -25.35 52.06
C PHE A 13 -33.98 -26.46 51.21
N VAL A 14 -34.72 -27.39 50.66
CA VAL A 14 -34.16 -28.42 49.76
C VAL A 14 -33.63 -27.81 48.46
N THR A 15 -34.36 -26.86 47.83
CA THR A 15 -33.89 -26.18 46.62
C THR A 15 -32.70 -25.28 46.91
N ALA A 16 -32.70 -24.55 48.02
CA ALA A 16 -31.60 -23.69 48.46
C ALA A 16 -30.34 -24.52 48.77
N PHE A 17 -30.48 -25.66 49.47
CA PHE A 17 -29.38 -26.58 49.77
C PHE A 17 -28.81 -27.23 48.50
N SER A 18 -29.70 -27.66 47.58
CA SER A 18 -29.27 -28.18 46.27
C SER A 18 -28.50 -27.13 45.44
N ALA A 19 -28.96 -25.88 45.45
CA ALA A 19 -28.25 -24.77 44.76
C ALA A 19 -26.88 -24.56 45.38
N VAL A 20 -26.76 -24.51 46.71
CA VAL A 20 -25.46 -24.34 47.41
C VAL A 20 -24.54 -25.53 47.16
N ALA A 21 -25.06 -26.76 47.15
CA ALA A 21 -24.29 -27.97 46.84
C ALA A 21 -23.80 -27.97 45.38
N CYS A 22 -24.62 -27.51 44.42
CA CYS A 22 -24.21 -27.36 43.04
C CYS A 22 -23.09 -26.30 42.88
N VAL A 23 -23.21 -25.14 43.56
CA VAL A 23 -22.21 -24.09 43.58
C VAL A 23 -20.90 -24.61 44.19
N ALA A 24 -20.95 -25.32 45.31
CA ALA A 24 -19.77 -25.91 45.94
C ALA A 24 -19.13 -27.01 45.06
N ALA A 25 -19.92 -27.81 44.38
CA ALA A 25 -19.44 -28.85 43.46
C ALA A 25 -18.74 -28.23 42.24
N ILE A 26 -19.26 -27.15 41.66
CA ILE A 26 -18.64 -26.39 40.57
C ILE A 26 -17.28 -25.89 41.05
N PHE A 27 -17.20 -25.22 42.20
CA PHE A 27 -15.94 -24.70 42.74
C PHE A 27 -14.89 -25.79 43.00
N ILE A 28 -15.32 -26.97 43.50
CA ILE A 28 -14.43 -28.12 43.76
C ILE A 28 -13.90 -28.74 42.45
N ILE A 29 -14.75 -28.78 41.39
CA ILE A 29 -14.42 -29.46 40.14
C ILE A 29 -13.59 -28.55 39.23
N THR A 30 -13.90 -27.23 39.13
CA THR A 30 -13.29 -26.33 38.20
C THR A 30 -12.19 -25.50 38.82
N GLY A 31 -12.19 -25.32 40.15
CA GLY A 31 -11.32 -24.36 40.85
C GLY A 31 -11.71 -22.90 40.66
N ASP A 32 -12.72 -22.60 39.84
CA ASP A 32 -13.17 -21.28 39.49
C ASP A 32 -14.28 -20.74 40.38
N ASP A 33 -14.45 -19.44 40.44
CA ASP A 33 -15.62 -18.81 41.02
C ASP A 33 -16.90 -19.32 40.30
N PRO A 34 -17.92 -19.82 41.03
CA PRO A 34 -19.14 -20.38 40.44
C PRO A 34 -19.85 -19.46 39.43
N LEU A 35 -19.74 -18.16 39.58
CA LEU A 35 -20.32 -17.20 38.65
C LEU A 35 -19.54 -17.20 37.31
N THR A 36 -18.24 -17.29 37.39
CA THR A 36 -17.35 -17.40 36.21
C THR A 36 -17.63 -18.73 35.48
N ALA A 37 -17.62 -19.86 36.17
CA ALA A 37 -17.94 -21.18 35.59
C ALA A 37 -19.32 -21.19 34.91
N PHE A 38 -20.33 -20.57 35.52
CA PHE A 38 -21.67 -20.45 34.94
C PHE A 38 -21.66 -19.62 33.66
N ARG A 39 -20.95 -18.46 33.66
CA ARG A 39 -20.81 -17.61 32.48
C ARG A 39 -20.09 -18.33 31.34
N THR A 40 -18.98 -19.02 31.63
CA THR A 40 -18.25 -19.81 30.64
C THR A 40 -19.14 -20.94 30.05
N GLY A 41 -19.89 -21.65 30.88
CA GLY A 41 -20.81 -22.68 30.41
C GLY A 41 -21.93 -22.13 29.51
N LEU A 42 -22.47 -20.94 29.80
CA LEU A 42 -23.46 -20.30 28.93
C LEU A 42 -22.81 -19.83 27.62
N ALA A 43 -21.59 -19.28 27.66
CA ALA A 43 -20.85 -18.89 26.48
C ALA A 43 -20.56 -20.08 25.58
N GLU A 44 -20.07 -21.20 26.12
CA GLU A 44 -19.84 -22.44 25.36
C GLU A 44 -21.12 -22.98 24.71
N LEU A 45 -22.26 -22.97 25.45
CA LEU A 45 -23.53 -23.36 24.89
C LEU A 45 -23.97 -22.46 23.74
N SER A 46 -23.84 -21.13 23.90
CA SER A 46 -24.14 -20.15 22.85
C SER A 46 -23.33 -20.41 21.59
N VAL A 47 -22.00 -20.56 21.72
CA VAL A 47 -21.09 -20.88 20.62
C VAL A 47 -21.45 -22.19 19.92
N ARG A 48 -21.80 -23.23 20.69
CA ARG A 48 -22.18 -24.54 20.15
C ARG A 48 -23.48 -24.49 19.36
N VAL A 49 -24.51 -23.82 19.89
CA VAL A 49 -25.83 -23.70 19.25
C VAL A 49 -25.80 -22.81 18.02
N ARG A 50 -24.98 -21.73 18.05
CA ARG A 50 -24.89 -20.74 17.00
C ARG A 50 -23.65 -20.92 16.12
N ARG A 51 -23.16 -22.14 15.96
CA ARG A 51 -21.92 -22.45 15.24
C ARG A 51 -21.94 -21.99 13.78
N ASP A 52 -23.08 -22.08 13.13
CA ASP A 52 -23.20 -21.65 11.72
C ASP A 52 -23.09 -20.13 11.61
N GLU A 53 -23.70 -19.36 12.51
CA GLU A 53 -23.59 -17.92 12.58
C GLU A 53 -22.16 -17.49 12.91
N LEU A 54 -21.49 -18.19 13.82
CA LEU A 54 -20.10 -17.96 14.22
C LEU A 54 -19.14 -18.01 13.03
N ASN A 55 -19.36 -18.96 12.10
CA ASN A 55 -18.53 -19.17 10.92
C ASN A 55 -19.06 -18.48 9.66
N THR A 56 -20.09 -17.63 9.79
CA THR A 56 -20.62 -16.85 8.69
C THR A 56 -20.02 -15.44 8.72
N PRO A 57 -19.24 -15.06 7.72
CA PRO A 57 -18.70 -13.71 7.62
C PRO A 57 -19.80 -12.63 7.55
N ALA A 58 -19.48 -11.41 7.98
CA ALA A 58 -20.41 -10.29 7.88
C ALA A 58 -20.64 -9.81 6.44
N GLY A 59 -19.70 -10.12 5.54
CA GLY A 59 -19.75 -9.80 4.12
C GLY A 59 -18.79 -10.65 3.30
N ASN A 60 -18.47 -10.21 2.10
CA ASN A 60 -17.59 -10.89 1.17
C ASN A 60 -16.52 -9.96 0.56
N ALA A 61 -16.33 -8.79 1.16
CA ALA A 61 -15.32 -7.85 0.70
C ALA A 61 -13.98 -8.15 1.37
N ASP A 62 -12.94 -8.32 0.54
CA ASP A 62 -11.55 -8.53 1.01
C ASP A 62 -10.81 -7.20 1.23
N ALA A 63 -11.48 -6.07 1.01
CA ALA A 63 -10.89 -4.77 1.30
C ALA A 63 -10.68 -4.61 2.82
N PRO A 64 -9.43 -4.36 3.27
CA PRO A 64 -9.13 -4.23 4.68
C PRO A 64 -9.74 -2.95 5.25
N VAL A 65 -10.25 -3.06 6.48
CA VAL A 65 -10.77 -1.95 7.28
C VAL A 65 -9.80 -1.74 8.44
N ARG A 66 -9.33 -0.51 8.63
CA ARG A 66 -8.51 -0.15 9.78
C ARG A 66 -9.38 -0.16 11.03
N PHE A 67 -9.03 -1.01 12.00
CA PHE A 67 -9.73 -1.18 13.27
C PHE A 67 -8.76 -0.96 14.43
N THR A 68 -9.09 -0.07 15.36
CA THR A 68 -8.22 0.24 16.50
C THR A 68 -8.86 -0.22 17.81
N VAL A 69 -8.09 -0.99 18.60
CA VAL A 69 -8.39 -1.35 19.98
C VAL A 69 -7.58 -0.43 20.89
N GLU A 70 -8.27 0.46 21.59
CA GLU A 70 -7.64 1.39 22.51
C GLU A 70 -7.17 0.69 23.80
N PRO A 71 -6.07 1.14 24.42
CA PRO A 71 -5.62 0.59 25.70
C PRO A 71 -6.74 0.62 26.77
N GLY A 72 -7.03 -0.55 27.36
CA GLY A 72 -8.07 -0.68 28.38
C GLY A 72 -9.51 -0.81 27.85
N MET A 73 -9.71 -0.93 26.54
CA MET A 73 -11.03 -1.22 25.97
C MET A 73 -11.49 -2.60 26.41
N SER A 74 -12.74 -2.70 26.90
CA SER A 74 -13.31 -3.98 27.31
C SER A 74 -13.67 -4.84 26.09
N THR A 75 -13.70 -6.18 26.25
CA THR A 75 -14.15 -7.12 25.20
C THR A 75 -15.52 -6.76 24.63
N VAL A 76 -16.45 -6.31 25.49
CA VAL A 76 -17.78 -5.81 25.06
C VAL A 76 -17.66 -4.56 24.20
N GLY A 77 -16.76 -3.63 24.56
CA GLY A 77 -16.47 -2.42 23.78
C GLY A 77 -15.86 -2.77 22.40
N ILE A 78 -14.92 -3.70 22.37
CA ILE A 78 -14.33 -4.21 21.14
C ILE A 78 -15.42 -4.82 20.25
N ALA A 79 -16.25 -5.72 20.80
CA ALA A 79 -17.34 -6.37 20.07
C ALA A 79 -18.35 -5.36 19.48
N SER A 80 -18.72 -4.35 20.26
CA SER A 80 -19.62 -3.28 19.81
C SER A 80 -19.02 -2.47 18.66
N ASN A 81 -17.74 -2.15 18.72
CA ASN A 81 -17.03 -1.43 17.67
C ASN A 81 -16.87 -2.29 16.39
N LEU A 82 -16.56 -3.59 16.54
CA LEU A 82 -16.51 -4.53 15.40
C LEU A 82 -17.85 -4.60 14.68
N PHE A 83 -18.95 -4.74 15.45
CA PHE A 83 -20.31 -4.74 14.91
C PHE A 83 -20.67 -3.41 14.24
N GLY A 84 -20.33 -2.29 14.87
CA GLY A 84 -20.58 -0.94 14.35
C GLY A 84 -19.85 -0.66 13.03
N ASN A 85 -18.67 -1.28 12.82
CA ASN A 85 -17.90 -1.22 11.57
C ASN A 85 -18.31 -2.28 10.54
N GLY A 86 -19.32 -3.12 10.83
CA GLY A 86 -19.78 -4.16 9.92
C GLY A 86 -18.78 -5.31 9.70
N LEU A 87 -17.86 -5.51 10.65
CA LEU A 87 -16.84 -6.57 10.61
C LEU A 87 -17.36 -7.90 11.15
N ILE A 88 -18.36 -7.85 12.04
CA ILE A 88 -19.06 -9.03 12.56
C ILE A 88 -20.55 -8.82 12.50
N THR A 89 -21.33 -9.93 12.51
CA THR A 89 -22.80 -9.91 12.45
C THR A 89 -23.44 -9.80 13.84
N ASP A 90 -22.72 -10.18 14.91
CA ASP A 90 -23.27 -10.26 16.26
C ASP A 90 -22.19 -10.01 17.32
N ALA A 91 -22.35 -8.94 18.09
CA ALA A 91 -21.40 -8.54 19.15
C ALA A 91 -21.45 -9.49 20.36
N GLU A 92 -22.63 -9.99 20.72
CA GLU A 92 -22.78 -10.93 21.85
C GLU A 92 -22.11 -12.27 21.54
N LEU A 93 -22.26 -12.75 20.31
CA LEU A 93 -21.64 -14.00 19.85
C LEU A 93 -20.11 -13.88 19.86
N PHE A 94 -19.54 -12.74 19.48
CA PHE A 94 -18.10 -12.48 19.59
C PHE A 94 -17.63 -12.56 21.05
N VAL A 95 -18.33 -11.89 21.97
CA VAL A 95 -17.99 -11.92 23.42
C VAL A 95 -18.08 -13.35 23.94
N ASN A 96 -19.14 -14.10 23.61
CA ASN A 96 -19.29 -15.47 24.03
C ASN A 96 -18.19 -16.39 23.46
N TYR A 97 -17.76 -16.14 22.22
CA TYR A 97 -16.66 -16.87 21.61
C TYR A 97 -15.34 -16.65 22.35
N THR A 98 -15.02 -15.40 22.67
CA THR A 98 -13.77 -15.06 23.39
C THR A 98 -13.75 -15.65 24.81
N ILE A 99 -14.89 -15.68 25.51
CA ILE A 99 -15.01 -16.30 26.84
C ILE A 99 -14.89 -17.83 26.74
N ALA A 100 -15.60 -18.44 25.80
CA ALA A 100 -15.62 -19.91 25.64
C ALA A 100 -14.26 -20.49 25.23
N ASN A 101 -13.38 -19.70 24.61
CA ASN A 101 -12.05 -20.10 24.19
C ASN A 101 -10.92 -19.51 25.05
N ASP A 102 -11.26 -18.85 26.16
CA ASP A 102 -10.33 -18.25 27.15
C ASP A 102 -9.37 -17.18 26.57
N ILE A 103 -9.78 -16.54 25.46
CA ILE A 103 -8.99 -15.50 24.78
C ILE A 103 -9.46 -14.07 25.08
N ALA A 104 -10.49 -13.92 25.93
CA ALA A 104 -11.05 -12.59 26.26
C ALA A 104 -10.03 -11.65 26.92
N THR A 105 -9.03 -12.19 27.61
CA THR A 105 -7.95 -11.45 28.27
C THR A 105 -6.68 -11.35 27.42
N GLU A 106 -6.64 -12.04 26.29
CA GLU A 106 -5.50 -12.03 25.36
C GLU A 106 -5.66 -11.00 24.25
N LEU A 107 -6.83 -10.35 24.16
CA LEU A 107 -7.07 -9.31 23.19
C LEU A 107 -6.16 -8.11 23.47
N GLU A 108 -5.33 -7.74 22.48
CA GLU A 108 -4.33 -6.70 22.62
C GLU A 108 -4.84 -5.34 22.12
N ALA A 109 -4.37 -4.27 22.75
CA ALA A 109 -4.52 -2.92 22.23
C ALA A 109 -3.60 -2.75 20.99
N GLY A 110 -4.11 -2.11 19.93
CA GLY A 110 -3.34 -1.93 18.70
C GLY A 110 -4.22 -1.54 17.52
N THR A 111 -3.59 -1.39 16.36
CA THR A 111 -4.28 -1.17 15.09
C THR A 111 -4.24 -2.46 14.27
N TYR A 112 -5.40 -2.85 13.76
CA TYR A 112 -5.60 -4.07 13.00
C TYR A 112 -6.19 -3.75 11.62
N PHE A 113 -5.88 -4.60 10.63
CA PHE A 113 -6.50 -4.56 9.32
C PHE A 113 -7.37 -5.81 9.15
N LEU A 114 -8.67 -5.64 9.33
CA LEU A 114 -9.66 -6.70 9.31
C LEU A 114 -10.53 -6.57 8.07
N THR A 115 -11.04 -7.68 7.56
CA THR A 115 -12.00 -7.69 6.45
C THR A 115 -13.35 -8.22 6.92
N ASN A 116 -14.45 -7.82 6.27
CA ASN A 116 -15.76 -8.37 6.58
C ASN A 116 -15.98 -9.77 5.98
N SER A 117 -15.02 -10.29 5.21
CA SER A 117 -14.96 -11.69 4.78
C SER A 117 -14.39 -12.63 5.86
N MET A 118 -13.81 -12.08 6.94
CA MET A 118 -13.36 -12.87 8.09
C MET A 118 -14.54 -13.31 8.96
N THR A 119 -14.42 -14.49 9.52
CA THR A 119 -15.36 -15.04 10.52
C THR A 119 -15.06 -14.45 11.91
N ILE A 120 -16.01 -14.58 12.85
CA ILE A 120 -15.82 -14.19 14.26
C ILE A 120 -14.58 -14.86 14.88
N PRO A 121 -14.33 -16.18 14.72
CA PRO A 121 -13.10 -16.82 15.19
C PRO A 121 -11.81 -16.21 14.62
N GLU A 122 -11.78 -15.96 13.31
CA GLU A 122 -10.60 -15.39 12.65
C GLU A 122 -10.30 -13.97 13.16
N ILE A 123 -11.32 -13.13 13.31
CA ILE A 123 -11.18 -11.79 13.88
C ILE A 123 -10.72 -11.87 15.35
N ALA A 124 -11.32 -12.76 16.16
CA ALA A 124 -10.96 -12.90 17.56
C ALA A 124 -9.49 -13.31 17.73
N ILE A 125 -9.02 -14.27 16.93
CA ILE A 125 -7.60 -14.68 16.91
C ILE A 125 -6.69 -13.56 16.42
N ALA A 126 -7.08 -12.84 15.36
CA ALA A 126 -6.28 -11.73 14.85
C ALA A 126 -6.06 -10.63 15.92
N LEU A 127 -7.04 -10.43 16.81
CA LEU A 127 -6.95 -9.44 17.89
C LEU A 127 -6.07 -9.88 19.08
N THR A 128 -5.56 -11.10 19.11
CA THR A 128 -4.62 -11.58 20.15
C THR A 128 -3.14 -11.33 19.81
N ASP A 129 -2.84 -10.81 18.62
CA ASP A 129 -1.49 -10.43 18.20
C ASP A 129 -1.53 -9.14 17.39
N SER A 130 -1.23 -8.03 18.03
CA SER A 130 -1.23 -6.70 17.43
C SER A 130 -0.15 -6.52 16.35
N ASN A 131 0.87 -7.40 16.30
CA ASN A 131 1.94 -7.36 15.30
C ASN A 131 1.62 -8.21 14.06
N SER A 132 0.61 -9.09 14.12
CA SER A 132 0.24 -9.97 13.00
C SER A 132 -0.57 -9.27 11.91
N SER A 133 -1.15 -8.11 12.20
CA SER A 133 -1.93 -7.33 11.25
C SER A 133 -1.01 -6.59 10.29
N GLN A 134 -1.05 -6.96 9.02
CA GLN A 134 -0.22 -6.37 7.98
C GLN A 134 -1.09 -5.60 6.97
N LEU A 135 -0.61 -4.43 6.56
CA LEU A 135 -1.26 -3.62 5.53
C LEU A 135 -0.62 -3.87 4.17
N PRO A 136 -1.31 -4.51 3.22
CA PRO A 136 -0.85 -4.55 1.84
C PRO A 136 -1.04 -3.17 1.19
N PHE A 137 0.05 -2.58 0.70
CA PHE A 137 0.04 -1.32 -0.02
C PHE A 137 0.82 -1.46 -1.32
N ARG A 138 0.18 -1.16 -2.45
CA ARG A 138 0.77 -1.32 -3.77
C ARG A 138 1.04 0.03 -4.41
N ILE A 139 2.27 0.23 -4.88
CA ILE A 139 2.69 1.34 -5.73
C ILE A 139 2.93 0.79 -7.14
N LEU A 140 2.36 1.42 -8.14
CA LEU A 140 2.49 0.98 -9.53
C LEU A 140 3.65 1.69 -10.23
N GLU A 141 4.25 1.00 -11.19
CA GLU A 141 5.20 1.61 -12.13
C GLU A 141 4.52 2.78 -12.85
N GLY A 142 5.27 3.84 -13.09
CA GLY A 142 4.78 5.04 -13.74
C GLY A 142 3.95 5.97 -12.86
N TRP A 143 3.74 5.66 -11.58
CA TRP A 143 3.08 6.58 -10.65
C TRP A 143 4.00 7.74 -10.24
N ARG A 144 3.39 8.89 -10.00
CA ARG A 144 4.02 10.07 -9.40
C ARG A 144 3.86 10.02 -7.88
N MET A 145 4.68 10.79 -7.16
CA MET A 145 4.53 10.92 -5.70
C MET A 145 3.12 11.40 -5.29
N GLU A 146 2.45 12.23 -6.10
CA GLU A 146 1.09 12.69 -5.83
C GLU A 146 0.04 11.57 -6.05
N GLU A 147 0.28 10.61 -6.96
CA GLU A 147 -0.58 9.45 -7.13
C GLU A 147 -0.42 8.47 -5.96
N VAL A 148 0.80 8.34 -5.43
CA VAL A 148 1.04 7.59 -4.18
C VAL A 148 0.29 8.23 -3.02
N ALA A 149 0.39 9.55 -2.85
CA ALA A 149 -0.32 10.30 -1.82
C ALA A 149 -1.85 10.16 -1.94
N ALA A 150 -2.39 10.29 -3.14
CA ALA A 150 -3.81 10.08 -3.40
C ALA A 150 -4.27 8.66 -3.07
N SER A 151 -3.43 7.65 -3.32
CA SER A 151 -3.70 6.25 -2.96
C SER A 151 -3.72 6.04 -1.44
N ILE A 152 -2.85 6.74 -0.69
CA ILE A 152 -2.87 6.74 0.78
C ILE A 152 -4.22 7.26 1.29
N ASP A 153 -4.67 8.42 0.81
CA ASP A 153 -5.95 9.01 1.21
C ASP A 153 -7.15 8.14 0.82
N GLN A 154 -7.15 7.60 -0.40
CA GLN A 154 -8.23 6.74 -0.89
C GLN A 154 -8.34 5.43 -0.13
N SER A 155 -7.24 4.89 0.35
CA SER A 155 -7.25 3.64 1.12
C SER A 155 -7.94 3.77 2.46
N GLY A 156 -7.83 4.93 3.13
CA GLY A 156 -8.30 5.15 4.49
C GLY A 156 -7.62 4.30 5.56
N LEU A 157 -6.51 3.61 5.22
CA LEU A 157 -5.86 2.61 6.08
C LEU A 157 -4.72 3.19 6.91
N PHE A 158 -4.13 4.30 6.45
CA PHE A 158 -3.00 4.95 7.12
C PHE A 158 -3.47 5.85 8.27
N GLY A 159 -2.59 6.08 9.25
CA GLY A 159 -2.81 7.03 10.36
C GLY A 159 -2.43 8.46 10.02
N PHE A 160 -2.01 8.70 8.76
CA PHE A 160 -1.58 9.99 8.21
C PHE A 160 -2.22 10.20 6.84
N THR A 161 -2.21 11.44 6.37
CA THR A 161 -2.77 11.86 5.08
C THR A 161 -1.73 11.79 3.96
N GLY A 162 -2.21 11.81 2.70
CA GLY A 162 -1.34 11.95 1.54
C GLY A 162 -0.50 13.24 1.56
N ASP A 163 -1.04 14.34 2.09
CA ASP A 163 -0.29 15.59 2.25
C ASP A 163 0.85 15.46 3.27
N GLU A 164 0.62 14.76 4.38
CA GLU A 164 1.68 14.45 5.37
C GLU A 164 2.76 13.55 4.77
N PHE A 165 2.40 12.60 3.93
CA PHE A 165 3.37 11.81 3.17
C PHE A 165 4.15 12.68 2.17
N LEU A 166 3.47 13.52 1.37
CA LEU A 166 4.12 14.42 0.42
C LEU A 166 5.13 15.34 1.10
N ALA A 167 4.85 15.82 2.31
CA ALA A 167 5.79 16.63 3.08
C ALA A 167 7.12 15.92 3.35
N THR A 168 7.16 14.58 3.34
CA THR A 168 8.38 13.78 3.55
C THR A 168 9.17 13.48 2.29
N VAL A 169 8.58 13.68 1.09
CA VAL A 169 9.17 13.26 -0.20
C VAL A 169 9.27 14.38 -1.23
N GLN A 170 8.52 15.48 -1.05
CA GLN A 170 8.52 16.60 -1.99
C GLN A 170 9.82 17.40 -1.95
N ARG A 171 9.96 18.36 -2.85
CA ARG A 171 11.11 19.25 -2.91
C ARG A 171 11.34 19.98 -1.58
N GLY A 172 12.58 19.91 -1.07
CA GLY A 172 12.96 20.51 0.22
C GLY A 172 12.62 19.67 1.45
N ALA A 173 12.12 18.42 1.28
CA ALA A 173 11.96 17.50 2.39
C ALA A 173 13.31 17.12 3.01
N ASP A 174 13.27 16.73 4.28
CA ASP A 174 14.44 16.18 4.99
C ASP A 174 14.67 14.72 4.54
N VAL A 175 15.59 14.55 3.59
CA VAL A 175 15.94 13.27 2.98
C VAL A 175 17.11 12.63 3.73
N PRO A 176 17.11 11.30 4.01
CA PRO A 176 18.26 10.62 4.59
C PRO A 176 19.54 10.86 3.77
N GLN A 177 20.58 11.41 4.42
CA GLN A 177 21.81 11.82 3.73
C GLN A 177 22.55 10.65 3.06
N ASP A 178 22.50 9.47 3.67
CA ASP A 178 23.08 8.26 3.11
C ASP A 178 22.36 7.79 1.85
N PHE A 179 21.04 7.98 1.76
CA PHE A 179 20.28 7.73 0.55
C PHE A 179 20.58 8.78 -0.53
N ALA A 180 20.59 10.06 -0.14
CA ALA A 180 20.91 11.14 -1.08
C ALA A 180 22.29 10.93 -1.72
N ALA A 181 23.30 10.57 -0.91
CA ALA A 181 24.62 10.24 -1.40
C ALA A 181 24.64 8.99 -2.30
N TYR A 182 23.84 7.96 -1.96
CA TYR A 182 23.76 6.72 -2.71
C TYR A 182 23.27 6.92 -4.15
N VAL A 183 22.26 7.76 -4.34
CA VAL A 183 21.66 8.01 -5.67
C VAL A 183 22.22 9.24 -6.38
N GLY A 184 23.05 10.04 -5.71
CA GLY A 184 23.51 11.33 -6.24
C GLY A 184 22.40 12.39 -6.30
N LEU A 185 21.50 12.37 -5.30
CA LEU A 185 20.35 13.30 -5.24
C LEU A 185 20.83 14.75 -5.09
N PRO A 186 20.45 15.68 -5.98
CA PRO A 186 20.77 17.09 -5.82
C PRO A 186 20.15 17.69 -4.56
N GLU A 187 20.83 18.66 -3.94
CA GLU A 187 20.33 19.33 -2.74
C GLU A 187 18.93 19.92 -2.96
N GLY A 188 18.02 19.61 -2.05
CA GLY A 188 16.65 20.09 -2.11
C GLY A 188 15.78 19.47 -3.22
N ALA A 189 16.26 18.48 -3.96
CA ALA A 189 15.44 17.73 -4.92
C ALA A 189 14.38 16.89 -4.19
N SER A 190 13.29 16.58 -4.88
CA SER A 190 12.27 15.64 -4.39
C SER A 190 12.74 14.19 -4.51
N LEU A 191 12.04 13.28 -3.82
CA LEU A 191 12.20 11.84 -3.96
C LEU A 191 11.34 11.26 -5.10
N GLU A 192 10.84 12.09 -6.03
CA GLU A 192 10.18 11.61 -7.24
C GLU A 192 11.08 10.62 -7.99
N GLY A 193 10.50 9.49 -8.43
CA GLY A 193 11.23 8.41 -9.08
C GLY A 193 11.90 7.39 -8.14
N PHE A 194 12.07 7.72 -6.85
CA PHE A 194 12.72 6.85 -5.86
C PHE A 194 11.74 6.15 -4.92
N LEU A 195 10.44 6.42 -5.03
CA LEU A 195 9.37 5.69 -4.35
C LEU A 195 9.14 4.38 -5.10
N TYR A 196 9.94 3.35 -4.79
CA TYR A 196 10.04 2.16 -5.63
C TYR A 196 8.68 1.47 -5.81
N PRO A 197 8.26 1.13 -7.05
CA PRO A 197 7.01 0.44 -7.31
C PRO A 197 7.12 -1.04 -6.89
N ASP A 198 6.31 -1.44 -5.91
CA ASP A 198 6.22 -2.83 -5.42
C ASP A 198 4.90 -3.01 -4.64
N THR A 199 4.64 -4.23 -4.17
CA THR A 199 3.60 -4.51 -3.21
C THR A 199 4.24 -4.67 -1.82
N TYR A 200 3.98 -3.69 -0.97
CA TYR A 200 4.52 -3.62 0.38
C TYR A 200 3.59 -4.31 1.37
N VAL A 201 4.19 -4.94 2.35
CA VAL A 201 3.50 -5.49 3.52
C VAL A 201 3.95 -4.66 4.72
N LEU A 202 3.11 -3.74 5.14
CA LEU A 202 3.47 -2.69 6.10
C LEU A 202 2.93 -3.02 7.50
N PRO A 203 3.67 -2.66 8.58
CA PRO A 203 3.17 -2.84 9.94
C PRO A 203 2.00 -1.88 10.23
N PRO A 204 1.09 -2.26 11.13
CA PRO A 204 0.03 -1.38 11.58
C PRO A 204 0.62 -0.15 12.29
N GLY A 205 0.03 1.02 12.02
CA GLY A 205 0.46 2.27 12.65
C GLY A 205 1.75 2.87 12.09
N ILE A 206 2.25 2.37 10.94
CA ILE A 206 3.38 2.98 10.23
C ILE A 206 3.16 4.49 10.04
N THR A 207 4.20 5.28 10.23
CA THR A 207 4.19 6.74 10.00
C THR A 207 4.55 7.07 8.56
N ALA A 208 4.29 8.31 8.11
CA ALA A 208 4.67 8.79 6.78
C ALA A 208 6.19 8.71 6.54
N VAL A 209 7.00 9.00 7.56
CA VAL A 209 8.46 8.91 7.48
C VAL A 209 8.92 7.46 7.34
N GLU A 210 8.37 6.54 8.14
CA GLU A 210 8.71 5.11 8.05
C GLU A 210 8.27 4.51 6.73
N LEU A 211 7.12 4.92 6.19
CA LEU A 211 6.72 4.51 4.83
C LEU A 211 7.74 4.99 3.81
N ARG A 212 8.09 6.29 3.79
CA ARG A 212 9.14 6.82 2.92
C ARG A 212 10.41 6.00 3.02
N ASP A 213 10.91 5.74 4.23
CA ASP A 213 12.17 5.02 4.45
C ASP A 213 12.09 3.58 3.95
N THR A 214 10.93 2.93 4.11
CA THR A 214 10.67 1.59 3.55
C THR A 214 10.76 1.60 2.02
N LEU A 215 10.18 2.60 1.36
CA LEU A 215 10.24 2.74 -0.10
C LEU A 215 11.66 2.96 -0.60
N LEU A 216 12.44 3.81 0.08
CA LEU A 216 13.84 4.08 -0.23
C LEU A 216 14.74 2.87 0.01
N GLN A 217 14.48 2.12 1.09
CA GLN A 217 15.21 0.88 1.37
C GLN A 217 14.95 -0.15 0.27
N THR A 218 13.69 -0.32 -0.16
CA THR A 218 13.35 -1.21 -1.26
C THR A 218 14.03 -0.78 -2.56
N PHE A 219 14.11 0.52 -2.84
CA PHE A 219 14.87 1.03 -3.99
C PHE A 219 16.34 0.57 -3.92
N ARG A 220 17.01 0.71 -2.78
CA ARG A 220 18.41 0.26 -2.60
C ARG A 220 18.58 -1.25 -2.78
N GLU A 221 17.62 -2.04 -2.38
CA GLU A 221 17.63 -3.50 -2.54
C GLU A 221 17.46 -3.91 -4.01
N ARG A 222 16.61 -3.19 -4.75
CA ARG A 222 16.32 -3.47 -6.16
C ARG A 222 17.37 -2.90 -7.12
N VAL A 223 18.01 -1.78 -6.72
CA VAL A 223 19.09 -1.12 -7.47
C VAL A 223 20.36 -1.22 -6.63
N PRO A 224 21.07 -2.35 -6.64
CA PRO A 224 22.23 -2.59 -5.77
C PRO A 224 23.43 -1.74 -6.18
N VAL A 225 24.42 -1.64 -5.29
CA VAL A 225 25.64 -0.84 -5.47
C VAL A 225 26.41 -1.19 -6.77
N GLN A 226 26.28 -2.42 -7.27
CA GLN A 226 26.87 -2.80 -8.56
C GLN A 226 26.26 -1.97 -9.70
N MET A 227 24.93 -1.80 -9.74
CA MET A 227 24.28 -0.96 -10.76
C MET A 227 24.68 0.51 -10.63
N VAL A 228 24.89 1.00 -9.40
CA VAL A 228 25.42 2.36 -9.17
C VAL A 228 26.80 2.52 -9.80
N ASN A 229 27.69 1.55 -9.58
CA ASN A 229 29.05 1.59 -10.14
C ASN A 229 29.02 1.48 -11.67
N ASP A 230 28.21 0.58 -12.21
CA ASP A 230 28.08 0.38 -13.66
C ASP A 230 27.52 1.63 -14.36
N ALA A 231 26.61 2.36 -13.72
CA ALA A 231 26.13 3.64 -14.21
C ALA A 231 27.25 4.70 -14.24
N LEU A 232 28.03 4.79 -13.16
CA LEU A 232 29.15 5.72 -13.06
C LEU A 232 30.27 5.43 -14.07
N GLU A 233 30.50 4.17 -14.42
CA GLU A 233 31.42 3.78 -15.50
C GLU A 233 30.99 4.28 -16.89
N GLN A 234 29.73 4.66 -17.01
CA GLN A 234 29.15 5.25 -18.23
C GLN A 234 28.88 6.76 -18.09
N ASP A 235 29.54 7.43 -17.16
CA ASP A 235 29.38 8.85 -16.86
C ASP A 235 27.92 9.24 -16.51
N LEU A 236 27.18 8.32 -15.87
CA LEU A 236 25.78 8.49 -15.48
C LEU A 236 25.60 8.27 -13.98
N SER A 237 25.08 9.24 -13.26
CA SER A 237 24.63 9.02 -11.87
C SER A 237 23.36 8.19 -11.83
N ILE A 238 23.07 7.53 -10.70
CA ILE A 238 21.76 6.84 -10.54
C ILE A 238 20.60 7.82 -10.62
N PHE A 239 20.76 9.05 -10.15
CA PHE A 239 19.74 10.09 -10.29
C PHE A 239 19.41 10.37 -11.76
N GLU A 240 20.40 10.48 -12.63
CA GLU A 240 20.21 10.66 -14.06
C GLU A 240 19.65 9.42 -14.75
N ALA A 241 20.13 8.23 -14.35
CA ALA A 241 19.60 6.96 -14.86
C ALA A 241 18.10 6.79 -14.53
N VAL A 242 17.68 7.08 -13.29
CA VAL A 242 16.27 7.05 -12.87
C VAL A 242 15.46 8.15 -13.57
N THR A 243 16.07 9.30 -13.83
CA THR A 243 15.41 10.35 -14.62
C THR A 243 15.06 9.85 -16.02
N LEU A 244 16.01 9.26 -16.75
CA LEU A 244 15.75 8.64 -18.05
C LEU A 244 14.75 7.49 -17.96
N ALA A 245 14.92 6.59 -16.96
CA ALA A 245 14.05 5.46 -16.75
C ALA A 245 12.59 5.90 -16.55
N SER A 246 12.37 6.95 -15.76
CA SER A 246 11.02 7.47 -15.47
C SER A 246 10.32 8.03 -16.72
N ILE A 247 11.09 8.54 -17.69
CA ILE A 247 10.55 8.98 -18.98
C ILE A 247 10.14 7.77 -19.82
N ALA A 248 11.05 6.79 -20.00
CA ALA A 248 10.76 5.60 -20.80
C ALA A 248 9.62 4.76 -20.19
N GLU A 249 9.52 4.69 -18.86
CA GLU A 249 8.42 4.03 -18.15
C GLU A 249 7.04 4.57 -18.58
N ARG A 250 6.99 5.83 -19.01
CA ARG A 250 5.77 6.49 -19.48
C ARG A 250 5.60 6.51 -20.99
N GLU A 251 6.63 6.12 -21.74
CA GLU A 251 6.57 6.01 -23.20
C GLU A 251 6.11 4.63 -23.65
N ALA A 252 6.74 3.56 -23.14
CA ALA A 252 6.52 2.23 -23.65
C ALA A 252 5.43 1.45 -22.91
N VAL A 253 4.72 0.62 -23.65
CA VAL A 253 3.80 -0.39 -23.14
C VAL A 253 4.53 -1.72 -22.92
N HIS A 254 5.57 -1.97 -23.71
CA HIS A 254 6.33 -3.23 -23.74
C HIS A 254 7.74 -3.02 -23.17
N ASN A 255 8.05 -3.72 -22.09
CA ASN A 255 9.34 -3.56 -21.38
C ASN A 255 10.55 -3.94 -22.23
N GLU A 256 10.39 -4.79 -23.23
CA GLU A 256 11.45 -5.19 -24.19
C GLU A 256 11.91 -4.05 -25.10
N GLU A 257 11.15 -2.94 -25.19
CA GLU A 257 11.55 -1.75 -25.95
C GLU A 257 12.40 -0.77 -25.15
N PHE A 258 12.41 -0.86 -23.82
CA PHE A 258 13.19 0.07 -22.98
C PHE A 258 14.65 0.21 -23.40
N PRO A 259 15.41 -0.87 -23.72
CA PRO A 259 16.79 -0.73 -24.16
C PRO A 259 16.96 0.06 -25.47
N LEU A 260 15.99 -0.04 -26.38
CA LEU A 260 15.98 0.70 -27.65
C LEU A 260 15.63 2.19 -27.44
N ILE A 261 14.60 2.47 -26.63
CA ILE A 261 14.20 3.84 -26.26
C ILE A 261 15.34 4.55 -25.55
N MET A 262 16.01 3.86 -24.62
CA MET A 262 17.18 4.40 -23.93
C MET A 262 18.35 4.68 -24.88
N SER A 263 18.56 3.82 -25.88
CA SER A 263 19.55 4.09 -26.93
C SER A 263 19.24 5.39 -27.66
N VAL A 264 18.00 5.62 -28.07
CA VAL A 264 17.60 6.88 -28.70
C VAL A 264 17.86 8.08 -27.81
N TYR A 265 17.47 8.03 -26.54
CA TYR A 265 17.69 9.16 -25.62
C TYR A 265 19.17 9.43 -25.40
N ARG A 266 19.98 8.40 -25.21
CA ARG A 266 21.44 8.57 -25.06
C ARG A 266 22.09 9.14 -26.32
N ASN A 267 21.71 8.65 -27.49
CA ASN A 267 22.21 9.19 -28.77
C ASN A 267 21.84 10.65 -28.94
N ARG A 268 20.59 11.04 -28.61
CA ARG A 268 20.17 12.45 -28.63
C ARG A 268 20.97 13.32 -27.68
N LEU A 269 21.24 12.84 -26.46
CA LEU A 269 22.07 13.59 -25.50
C LEU A 269 23.50 13.81 -26.04
N VAL A 270 24.09 12.80 -26.64
CA VAL A 270 25.44 12.90 -27.25
C VAL A 270 25.46 13.89 -28.43
N GLU A 271 24.40 13.88 -29.24
CA GLU A 271 24.26 14.78 -30.40
C GLU A 271 23.79 16.21 -30.00
N GLY A 272 23.56 16.50 -28.70
CA GLY A 272 23.01 17.77 -28.23
C GLY A 272 21.59 18.06 -28.68
N MET A 273 20.82 17.00 -28.96
CA MET A 273 19.41 17.10 -29.33
C MET A 273 18.52 17.16 -28.08
N THR A 274 17.37 17.81 -28.20
CA THR A 274 16.30 17.73 -27.18
C THR A 274 15.75 16.32 -27.10
N LEU A 275 15.36 15.84 -25.88
CA LEU A 275 14.75 14.53 -25.75
C LEU A 275 13.37 14.43 -26.40
N GLY A 276 12.58 15.52 -26.38
CA GLY A 276 11.29 15.61 -27.07
C GLY A 276 10.29 14.56 -26.60
N ALA A 277 10.24 14.31 -25.31
CA ALA A 277 9.43 13.26 -24.69
C ALA A 277 8.09 13.80 -24.18
N ASP A 278 6.98 13.29 -24.69
CA ASP A 278 5.62 13.68 -24.31
C ASP A 278 5.36 13.59 -22.79
N PRO A 279 5.80 12.56 -22.07
CA PRO A 279 5.56 12.43 -20.63
C PRO A 279 6.16 13.59 -19.81
N THR A 280 7.23 14.21 -20.28
CA THR A 280 7.84 15.35 -19.57
C THR A 280 6.97 16.60 -19.63
N VAL A 281 6.25 16.79 -20.74
CA VAL A 281 5.26 17.87 -20.88
C VAL A 281 4.01 17.56 -20.04
N GLN A 282 3.55 16.32 -20.04
CA GLN A 282 2.43 15.88 -19.19
C GLN A 282 2.75 16.10 -17.71
N TYR A 283 3.96 15.76 -17.28
CA TYR A 283 4.43 16.02 -15.91
C TYR A 283 4.44 17.52 -15.60
N ALA A 284 4.95 18.35 -16.50
CA ALA A 284 4.98 19.79 -16.36
C ALA A 284 3.61 20.46 -16.23
N LEU A 285 2.55 19.84 -16.80
CA LEU A 285 1.17 20.29 -16.65
C LEU A 285 0.63 20.06 -15.23
N ASN A 286 1.21 19.19 -14.48
CA ASN A 286 0.98 18.97 -13.04
C ASN A 286 -0.51 18.88 -12.65
N GLY A 287 -1.25 18.02 -13.32
CA GLY A 287 -2.67 17.80 -13.00
C GLY A 287 -3.62 18.95 -13.35
N THR A 288 -3.15 20.04 -13.94
CA THR A 288 -3.96 21.23 -14.25
C THR A 288 -5.14 20.95 -15.20
N ARG A 289 -5.12 19.81 -15.88
CA ARG A 289 -6.20 19.34 -16.77
C ARG A 289 -7.08 18.24 -16.16
N GLY A 290 -7.14 18.13 -14.84
CA GLY A 290 -8.00 17.20 -14.11
C GLY A 290 -7.47 15.76 -14.02
N ARG A 291 -6.29 15.48 -14.57
CA ARG A 291 -5.56 14.22 -14.44
C ARG A 291 -4.06 14.45 -14.58
N TRP A 292 -3.26 13.61 -13.92
CA TRP A 292 -1.81 13.74 -13.89
C TRP A 292 -1.19 13.58 -15.29
N TRP A 293 -1.61 12.57 -16.03
CA TRP A 293 -1.13 12.23 -17.37
C TRP A 293 -2.17 12.66 -18.42
N ALA A 294 -2.37 13.97 -18.56
CA ALA A 294 -3.33 14.54 -19.52
C ALA A 294 -2.81 14.43 -20.95
N ASN A 295 -3.73 14.24 -21.90
CA ASN A 295 -3.37 14.30 -23.30
C ASN A 295 -2.82 15.69 -23.64
N ILE A 296 -1.74 15.73 -24.41
CA ILE A 296 -1.09 16.94 -24.89
C ILE A 296 -1.38 17.14 -26.38
N THR A 297 -1.19 18.35 -26.82
CA THR A 297 -1.36 18.81 -28.20
C THR A 297 -0.05 19.38 -28.72
N ARG A 298 0.06 19.59 -30.03
CA ARG A 298 1.22 20.26 -30.63
C ARG A 298 1.50 21.64 -30.02
N ALA A 299 0.47 22.38 -29.60
CA ALA A 299 0.64 23.66 -28.94
C ALA A 299 1.33 23.55 -27.57
N ASP A 300 1.20 22.41 -26.90
CA ASP A 300 1.81 22.17 -25.59
C ASP A 300 3.32 21.97 -25.70
N TYR A 301 3.83 21.46 -26.82
CA TYR A 301 5.28 21.23 -27.01
C TYR A 301 6.13 22.50 -26.81
N THR A 302 5.61 23.63 -27.24
CA THR A 302 6.30 24.94 -27.06
C THR A 302 5.57 25.88 -26.10
N GLY A 303 4.30 25.61 -25.79
CA GLY A 303 3.46 26.46 -24.95
C GLY A 303 3.61 26.18 -23.44
N VAL A 304 4.03 24.99 -23.05
CA VAL A 304 4.26 24.63 -21.65
C VAL A 304 5.67 25.06 -21.26
N ILE A 305 5.77 26.21 -20.60
CA ILE A 305 7.06 26.76 -20.13
C ILE A 305 7.39 26.12 -18.79
N SER A 306 8.29 25.13 -18.81
CA SER A 306 8.75 24.40 -17.63
C SER A 306 10.16 23.87 -17.88
N PRO A 307 11.02 23.80 -16.86
CA PRO A 307 12.32 23.13 -16.98
C PRO A 307 12.19 21.62 -17.27
N TYR A 308 11.03 21.02 -17.00
CA TYR A 308 10.75 19.61 -17.35
C TYR A 308 10.38 19.43 -18.83
N ASN A 309 10.00 20.47 -19.56
CA ASN A 309 9.60 20.32 -20.96
C ASN A 309 10.82 20.06 -21.85
N THR A 310 11.05 18.82 -22.21
CA THR A 310 12.18 18.37 -23.04
C THR A 310 12.02 18.64 -24.54
N TYR A 311 10.96 19.34 -24.98
CA TYR A 311 10.87 19.88 -26.34
C TYR A 311 11.57 21.24 -26.48
N ILE A 312 11.67 21.99 -25.38
CA ILE A 312 12.24 23.35 -25.39
C ILE A 312 13.53 23.47 -24.56
N ASN A 313 13.86 22.48 -23.77
CA ASN A 313 15.10 22.42 -22.99
C ASN A 313 15.95 21.26 -23.46
N GLU A 314 17.23 21.51 -23.69
CA GLU A 314 18.22 20.49 -24.00
C GLU A 314 18.65 19.73 -22.74
N GLY A 315 19.15 18.50 -22.92
CA GLY A 315 19.63 17.67 -21.83
C GLY A 315 18.52 16.98 -21.04
N LEU A 316 18.87 16.51 -19.84
CA LEU A 316 17.91 15.88 -18.92
C LEU A 316 17.02 16.91 -18.23
N PRO A 317 15.77 16.58 -17.93
CA PRO A 317 14.95 17.42 -17.06
C PRO A 317 15.55 17.46 -15.64
N PRO A 318 15.08 18.36 -14.73
CA PRO A 318 15.64 18.54 -13.38
C PRO A 318 15.62 17.31 -12.49
N GLY A 319 14.89 16.26 -12.86
CA GLY A 319 14.79 15.00 -12.12
C GLY A 319 13.73 14.08 -12.70
N PRO A 320 13.52 12.91 -12.06
CA PRO A 320 12.52 11.94 -12.47
C PRO A 320 11.10 12.52 -12.50
N ILE A 321 10.24 11.89 -13.28
CA ILE A 321 8.83 12.29 -13.46
C ILE A 321 7.84 11.27 -12.92
N ALA A 322 8.29 10.06 -12.62
CA ALA A 322 7.48 8.95 -12.11
C ALA A 322 8.36 7.87 -11.47
N SER A 323 7.75 6.99 -10.70
CA SER A 323 8.38 5.78 -10.16
C SER A 323 8.66 4.78 -11.29
N ALA A 324 9.93 4.52 -11.54
CA ALA A 324 10.40 3.62 -12.59
C ALA A 324 10.58 2.19 -12.06
N GLY A 325 10.20 1.18 -12.85
CA GLY A 325 10.44 -0.23 -12.56
C GLY A 325 11.89 -0.64 -12.81
N ILE A 326 12.28 -1.83 -12.33
CA ILE A 326 13.65 -2.32 -12.51
C ILE A 326 14.01 -2.51 -13.99
N ALA A 327 13.04 -2.82 -14.86
CA ALA A 327 13.27 -3.02 -16.27
C ALA A 327 13.74 -1.73 -16.97
N SER A 328 13.06 -0.61 -16.74
CA SER A 328 13.42 0.69 -17.28
C SER A 328 14.71 1.25 -16.68
N ILE A 329 14.94 1.07 -15.36
CA ILE A 329 16.20 1.45 -14.69
C ILE A 329 17.38 0.65 -15.26
N THR A 330 17.22 -0.67 -15.43
CA THR A 330 18.24 -1.52 -16.02
C THR A 330 18.56 -1.08 -17.46
N ALA A 331 17.54 -0.78 -18.25
CA ALA A 331 17.72 -0.30 -19.62
C ALA A 331 18.42 1.06 -19.69
N ALA A 332 18.20 1.96 -18.71
CA ALA A 332 18.89 3.24 -18.66
C ALA A 332 20.40 3.08 -18.40
N ILE A 333 20.78 2.06 -17.60
CA ILE A 333 22.17 1.77 -17.28
C ILE A 333 22.83 0.94 -18.40
N TYR A 334 22.08 -0.04 -18.98
CA TYR A 334 22.58 -0.97 -20.00
C TYR A 334 21.72 -0.88 -21.28
N PRO A 335 21.73 0.26 -21.98
CA PRO A 335 20.96 0.43 -23.21
C PRO A 335 21.50 -0.47 -24.31
N GLN A 336 20.66 -0.76 -25.30
CA GLN A 336 21.12 -1.35 -26.53
C GLN A 336 21.96 -0.33 -27.32
N GLU A 337 23.06 -0.77 -27.90
CA GLU A 337 23.87 0.09 -28.79
C GLU A 337 23.22 0.13 -30.18
N THR A 338 22.73 1.30 -30.57
CA THR A 338 22.16 1.55 -31.91
C THR A 338 22.51 2.97 -32.38
N GLU A 339 22.22 3.24 -33.65
CA GLU A 339 22.34 4.58 -34.25
C GLU A 339 20.97 5.33 -34.28
N TYR A 340 19.92 4.76 -33.65
CA TYR A 340 18.59 5.39 -33.67
C TYR A 340 18.56 6.73 -32.95
N LEU A 341 17.91 7.70 -33.59
CA LEU A 341 17.67 9.06 -33.07
C LEU A 341 16.18 9.36 -32.93
N PHE A 342 15.31 8.53 -33.52
CA PHE A 342 13.87 8.77 -33.56
C PHE A 342 13.11 7.47 -33.29
N PHE A 343 11.97 7.61 -32.62
CA PHE A 343 10.96 6.55 -32.53
C PHE A 343 9.56 7.16 -32.52
N ARG A 344 8.56 6.38 -32.81
CA ARG A 344 7.14 6.72 -32.75
C ARG A 344 6.30 5.45 -32.64
N ALA A 345 5.06 5.57 -32.13
CA ALA A 345 4.14 4.47 -32.04
C ALA A 345 3.86 3.88 -33.43
N ALA A 346 3.92 2.55 -33.55
CA ALA A 346 3.57 1.82 -34.75
C ALA A 346 2.09 2.00 -35.10
N CYS A 347 1.78 1.91 -36.41
CA CYS A 347 0.44 2.23 -36.91
C CYS A 347 -0.57 1.10 -36.73
N ASP A 348 -0.15 -0.06 -36.27
CA ASP A 348 -0.95 -1.28 -36.11
C ASP A 348 -1.68 -1.40 -34.75
N GLN A 349 -1.53 -0.38 -33.88
CA GLN A 349 -2.08 -0.35 -32.54
C GLN A 349 -1.52 -1.47 -31.61
N SER A 350 -0.38 -2.04 -31.93
CA SER A 350 0.29 -3.06 -31.11
C SER A 350 0.84 -2.52 -29.79
N GLY A 351 1.05 -1.20 -29.72
CA GLY A 351 1.74 -0.54 -28.61
C GLY A 351 3.26 -0.53 -28.73
N TYR A 352 3.80 -1.14 -29.82
CA TYR A 352 5.21 -1.07 -30.17
C TYR A 352 5.58 0.22 -30.90
N HIS A 353 6.88 0.47 -31.02
CA HIS A 353 7.42 1.63 -31.72
C HIS A 353 8.22 1.25 -32.97
N GLU A 354 8.19 2.14 -33.95
CA GLU A 354 9.06 2.12 -35.11
C GLU A 354 10.24 3.06 -34.86
N PHE A 355 11.46 2.55 -35.01
CA PHE A 355 12.70 3.27 -34.77
C PHE A 355 13.34 3.73 -36.10
N ALA A 356 13.99 4.88 -36.07
CA ALA A 356 14.63 5.44 -37.24
C ALA A 356 15.94 6.20 -36.88
N ILE A 357 16.91 6.17 -37.84
CA ILE A 357 18.15 6.92 -37.71
C ILE A 357 17.96 8.35 -38.19
N THR A 358 17.24 8.54 -39.32
CA THR A 358 17.00 9.85 -39.90
C THR A 358 15.60 10.38 -39.63
N TYR A 359 15.45 11.70 -39.65
CA TYR A 359 14.12 12.32 -39.53
C TYR A 359 13.22 11.98 -40.73
N GLU A 360 13.81 11.76 -41.92
CA GLU A 360 13.06 11.36 -43.13
C GLU A 360 12.41 10.00 -42.94
N ASP A 361 13.17 9.00 -42.46
CA ASP A 361 12.65 7.66 -42.16
C ASP A 361 11.59 7.70 -41.06
N HIS A 362 11.83 8.52 -40.02
CA HIS A 362 10.83 8.74 -38.96
C HIS A 362 9.52 9.30 -39.51
N LEU A 363 9.53 10.19 -40.49
CA LEU A 363 8.31 10.67 -41.14
C LEU A 363 7.61 9.58 -41.96
N GLN A 364 8.38 8.70 -42.62
CA GLN A 364 7.82 7.59 -43.37
C GLN A 364 7.15 6.54 -42.50
N ASN A 365 7.65 6.32 -41.28
CA ASN A 365 7.02 5.46 -40.27
C ASN A 365 5.68 6.03 -39.76
N GLY A 366 5.27 7.23 -40.20
CA GLY A 366 4.03 7.88 -39.83
C GLY A 366 2.82 7.15 -40.35
N CYS A 367 1.79 7.00 -39.49
CA CYS A 367 0.50 6.53 -39.92
C CYS A 367 -0.06 7.50 -40.95
N GLY A 368 -0.03 7.11 -42.22
CA GLY A 368 -0.51 7.94 -43.31
C GLY A 368 -1.94 8.41 -43.04
N GLY A 369 -2.09 9.72 -42.81
CA GLY A 369 -3.34 10.43 -42.67
C GLY A 369 -3.43 11.44 -43.80
#